data_0c86c5ddb5fb70e58c53761df0e71da6
#
_entry.id   0c86c5ddb5fb70e58c53761df0e71da6
#
_cell.length_a   1.000
_cell.length_b   1.000
_cell.length_c   1.000
_cell.angle_alpha   90.00
_cell.angle_beta   90.00
_cell.angle_gamma   90.00
#
_symmetry.space_group_name_H-M   'P 1'
#
loop_
_entity.id
_entity.type
_entity.pdbx_description
1 polymer ?
#
loop_
_entity_poly.entity_id
_entity_poly.type
_entity_poly.pdbx_seq_one_letter_code
_entity_poly.pdbx_strand_id
1 'polypeptide(L)'
;MKETDKDQTRQKVAVALQYELGTDAAPRVTAKGKGDVAERIVEVAEASGVHVEHNEPLAQSLSQLELDHQIPKELYRAVAEVIGFILRTAAKRP
;
A
#
# COMPACT_ATOMS: atom_id res chain seq x y z
N MET A 1 -18.33 -5.41 -23.90
CA MET A 1 -18.54 -6.08 -22.73
C MET A 1 -17.36 -6.86 -22.20
N LYS A 2 -16.60 -7.38 -23.04
CA LYS A 2 -15.50 -8.24 -22.61
C LYS A 2 -14.45 -7.47 -21.86
N GLU A 3 -14.14 -6.28 -22.31
CA GLU A 3 -13.14 -5.48 -21.62
C GLU A 3 -13.57 -5.18 -20.20
N THR A 4 -14.85 -4.91 -20.03
CA THR A 4 -15.37 -4.64 -18.71
C THR A 4 -15.18 -5.85 -17.80
N ASP A 5 -15.42 -7.02 -18.34
CA ASP A 5 -15.24 -8.24 -17.56
C ASP A 5 -13.79 -8.42 -17.13
N LYS A 6 -12.87 -8.11 -18.02
CA LYS A 6 -11.46 -8.20 -17.68
C LYS A 6 -11.10 -7.26 -16.55
N ASP A 7 -11.61 -6.05 -16.61
CA ASP A 7 -11.32 -5.08 -15.57
C ASP A 7 -11.86 -5.53 -14.24
N GLN A 8 -13.04 -6.14 -14.25
CA GLN A 8 -13.60 -6.64 -13.01
C GLN A 8 -12.80 -7.81 -12.47
N THR A 9 -12.27 -8.63 -13.36
CA THR A 9 -11.46 -9.76 -12.95
C THR A 9 -10.20 -9.29 -12.24
N ARG A 10 -9.63 -8.19 -12.72
CA ARG A 10 -8.43 -7.65 -12.14
C ARG A 10 -8.80 -6.49 -11.24
N GLN A 11 -9.47 -6.81 -10.18
CA GLN A 11 -9.88 -5.79 -9.21
C GLN A 11 -8.69 -5.06 -8.67
N LYS A 12 -8.88 -3.78 -8.44
CA LYS A 12 -7.88 -2.98 -7.77
C LYS A 12 -7.70 -3.46 -6.35
N VAL A 13 -6.47 -3.35 -5.86
CA VAL A 13 -6.14 -3.73 -4.51
C VAL A 13 -5.41 -2.55 -3.87
N ALA A 14 -5.79 -2.22 -2.66
CA ALA A 14 -5.10 -1.18 -1.91
C ALA A 14 -4.79 -1.70 -0.52
N VAL A 15 -3.62 -1.32 -0.02
CA VAL A 15 -3.19 -1.71 1.32
C VAL A 15 -2.60 -0.48 1.98
N ALA A 16 -3.04 -0.20 3.20
CA ALA A 16 -2.49 0.90 3.98
C ALA A 16 -1.51 0.33 5.00
N LEU A 17 -0.38 1.01 5.12
CA LEU A 17 0.68 0.59 6.03
C LEU A 17 0.93 1.69 7.04
N GLN A 18 1.22 1.28 8.26
CA GLN A 18 1.64 2.19 9.30
C GLN A 18 3.06 1.83 9.72
N TYR A 19 3.91 2.83 9.83
CA TYR A 19 5.28 2.61 10.25
C TYR A 19 5.77 3.85 10.99
N GLU A 20 6.80 3.65 11.83
CA GLU A 20 7.40 4.73 12.58
C GLU A 20 8.84 4.90 12.16
N LEU A 21 9.21 6.13 11.84
CA LEU A 21 10.58 6.44 11.49
C LEU A 21 11.46 6.39 12.73
N GLY A 22 12.69 5.93 12.54
CA GLY A 22 13.65 5.91 13.61
C GLY A 22 13.50 4.77 14.58
N THR A 23 12.64 3.81 14.28
CA THR A 23 12.51 2.62 15.09
C THR A 23 12.81 1.38 14.27
N ASP A 24 13.03 0.27 14.93
CA ASP A 24 13.26 -0.99 14.26
C ASP A 24 11.98 -1.76 14.03
N ALA A 25 10.84 -1.19 14.40
CA ALA A 25 9.58 -1.88 14.25
C ALA A 25 9.23 -2.02 12.77
N ALA A 26 8.81 -3.22 12.37
CA ALA A 26 8.38 -3.44 11.00
C ALA A 26 7.05 -2.75 10.76
N PRO A 27 6.82 -2.29 9.52
CA PRO A 27 5.49 -1.76 9.18
C PRO A 27 4.43 -2.82 9.37
N ARG A 28 3.21 -2.36 9.58
CA ARG A 28 2.09 -3.28 9.72
C ARG A 28 0.94 -2.84 8.85
N VAL A 29 0.11 -3.80 8.47
CA VAL A 29 -1.03 -3.55 7.60
C VAL A 29 -2.18 -3.04 8.47
N THR A 30 -2.67 -1.83 8.16
CA THR A 30 -3.75 -1.24 8.95
C THR A 30 -5.07 -1.19 8.21
N ALA A 31 -5.05 -1.33 6.87
CA ALA A 31 -6.28 -1.39 6.10
C ALA A 31 -5.98 -2.08 4.78
N LYS A 32 -6.97 -2.74 4.24
CA LYS A 32 -6.83 -3.36 2.93
C LYS A 32 -8.20 -3.53 2.32
N GLY A 33 -8.23 -3.56 0.98
CA GLY A 33 -9.48 -3.74 0.30
C GLY A 33 -9.28 -3.97 -1.18
N LYS A 34 -10.35 -4.39 -1.83
CA LYS A 34 -10.36 -4.65 -3.26
C LYS A 34 -11.53 -3.89 -3.89
N GLY A 35 -11.39 -3.61 -5.18
CA GLY A 35 -12.46 -2.96 -5.93
C GLY A 35 -12.83 -1.61 -5.35
N ASP A 36 -14.10 -1.42 -5.06
CA ASP A 36 -14.58 -0.15 -4.55
C ASP A 36 -13.94 0.20 -3.21
N VAL A 37 -13.69 -0.79 -2.38
CA VAL A 37 -13.04 -0.54 -1.09
C VAL A 37 -11.62 -0.04 -1.33
N ALA A 38 -10.92 -0.61 -2.31
CA ALA A 38 -9.57 -0.15 -2.63
C ALA A 38 -9.60 1.32 -3.06
N GLU A 39 -10.55 1.68 -3.90
CA GLU A 39 -10.66 3.06 -4.34
C GLU A 39 -10.92 4.00 -3.17
N ARG A 40 -11.77 3.58 -2.26
CA ARG A 40 -12.07 4.39 -1.09
C ARG A 40 -10.84 4.58 -0.22
N ILE A 41 -10.05 3.52 -0.05
CA ILE A 41 -8.82 3.63 0.74
C ILE A 41 -7.89 4.67 0.12
N VAL A 42 -7.74 4.63 -1.21
CA VAL A 42 -6.88 5.59 -1.89
C VAL A 42 -7.41 7.02 -1.73
N GLU A 43 -8.73 7.20 -1.90
CA GLU A 43 -9.32 8.52 -1.75
C GLU A 43 -9.07 9.10 -0.37
N VAL A 44 -9.30 8.28 0.65
CA VAL A 44 -9.11 8.74 2.02
C VAL A 44 -7.65 9.06 2.27
N ALA A 45 -6.75 8.23 1.75
CA ALA A 45 -5.31 8.48 1.92
C ALA A 45 -4.92 9.81 1.28
N GLU A 46 -5.37 10.05 0.07
CA GLU A 46 -5.03 11.29 -0.62
C GLU A 46 -5.61 12.50 0.08
N ALA A 47 -6.86 12.38 0.53
CA ALA A 47 -7.48 13.48 1.25
C ALA A 47 -6.77 13.78 2.56
N SER A 48 -6.12 12.78 3.15
CA SER A 48 -5.43 12.94 4.42
C SER A 48 -3.95 13.29 4.26
N GLY A 49 -3.50 13.48 3.03
CA GLY A 49 -2.10 13.82 2.80
C GLY A 49 -1.15 12.65 2.88
N VAL A 50 -1.66 11.44 2.81
CA VAL A 50 -0.84 10.24 2.84
C VAL A 50 -0.37 9.93 1.43
N HIS A 51 0.90 9.64 1.28
CA HIS A 51 1.44 9.30 -0.02
C HIS A 51 0.87 7.96 -0.51
N VAL A 52 0.51 7.91 -1.77
CA VAL A 52 0.01 6.68 -2.40
C VAL A 52 1.01 6.23 -3.45
N GLU A 53 1.49 5.01 -3.31
CA GLU A 53 2.40 4.43 -4.27
C GLU A 53 1.70 3.33 -5.04
N HIS A 54 1.86 3.33 -6.36
CA HIS A 54 1.19 2.37 -7.22
C HIS A 54 2.13 1.22 -7.51
N ASN A 55 1.85 0.09 -6.89
CA ASN A 55 2.67 -1.12 -7.06
C ASN A 55 1.75 -2.31 -6.88
N GLU A 56 1.15 -2.73 -7.98
CA GLU A 56 0.11 -3.75 -7.91
C GLU A 56 0.62 -5.08 -7.38
N PRO A 57 1.76 -5.60 -7.85
CA PRO A 57 2.21 -6.90 -7.32
C PRO A 57 2.47 -6.85 -5.82
N LEU A 58 3.05 -5.76 -5.33
CA LEU A 58 3.31 -5.63 -3.90
C LEU A 58 2.00 -5.52 -3.13
N ALA A 59 1.06 -4.72 -3.64
CA ALA A 59 -0.22 -4.58 -2.96
C ALA A 59 -0.94 -5.91 -2.86
N GLN A 60 -0.89 -6.72 -3.91
CA GLN A 60 -1.53 -8.02 -3.87
C GLN A 60 -0.89 -8.95 -2.85
N SER A 61 0.43 -8.94 -2.78
CA SER A 61 1.11 -9.75 -1.77
C SER A 61 0.75 -9.30 -0.36
N LEU A 62 0.74 -7.99 -0.15
CA LEU A 62 0.43 -7.45 1.18
C LEU A 62 -1.03 -7.69 1.56
N SER A 63 -1.93 -7.74 0.59
CA SER A 63 -3.35 -7.89 0.88
C SER A 63 -3.67 -9.25 1.47
N GLN A 64 -2.77 -10.20 1.37
CA GLN A 64 -2.97 -11.52 1.95
C GLN A 64 -2.63 -11.56 3.43
N LEU A 65 -2.00 -10.53 3.95
CA LEU A 65 -1.67 -10.46 5.35
C LEU A 65 -2.89 -10.03 6.15
N GLU A 66 -2.96 -10.48 7.40
CA GLU A 66 -4.03 -10.07 8.26
C GLU A 66 -3.78 -8.67 8.80
N LEU A 67 -4.87 -7.99 9.12
CA LEU A 67 -4.75 -6.64 9.67
C LEU A 67 -3.96 -6.64 10.96
N ASP A 68 -3.22 -5.58 11.18
CA ASP A 68 -2.40 -5.34 12.36
C ASP A 68 -1.22 -6.28 12.49
N HIS A 69 -0.97 -7.12 11.50
CA HIS A 69 0.19 -7.99 11.52
C HIS A 69 1.37 -7.28 10.89
N GLN A 70 2.54 -7.57 11.41
CA GLN A 70 3.76 -7.03 10.84
C GLN A 70 4.06 -7.72 9.52
N ILE A 71 4.76 -6.99 8.67
CA ILE A 71 5.13 -7.48 7.37
C ILE A 71 6.21 -8.53 7.51
N PRO A 72 6.05 -9.70 6.88
CA PRO A 72 7.09 -10.74 6.98
C PRO A 72 8.36 -10.33 6.24
N LYS A 73 9.44 -11.01 6.59
CA LYS A 73 10.74 -10.69 6.01
C LYS A 73 10.73 -10.75 4.50
N GLU A 74 9.98 -11.67 3.93
CA GLU A 74 9.97 -11.85 2.49
C GLU A 74 9.52 -10.59 1.75
N LEU A 75 8.66 -9.80 2.37
CA LEU A 75 8.16 -8.58 1.75
C LEU A 75 8.84 -7.33 2.28
N TYR A 76 9.67 -7.49 3.29
CA TYR A 76 10.24 -6.32 3.97
C TYR A 76 11.06 -5.46 3.02
N ARG A 77 11.88 -6.11 2.18
CA ARG A 77 12.75 -5.36 1.30
C ARG A 77 11.97 -4.51 0.32
N ALA A 78 10.93 -5.10 -0.28
CA ALA A 78 10.13 -4.36 -1.25
C ALA A 78 9.43 -3.18 -0.60
N VAL A 79 8.89 -3.38 0.60
CA VAL A 79 8.23 -2.31 1.31
C VAL A 79 9.23 -1.23 1.72
N ALA A 80 10.40 -1.64 2.18
CA ALA A 80 11.42 -0.69 2.58
C ALA A 80 11.86 0.19 1.41
N GLU A 81 11.93 -0.37 0.22
CA GLU A 81 12.28 0.41 -0.95
C GLU A 81 11.24 1.47 -1.26
N VAL A 82 9.97 1.11 -1.13
CA VAL A 82 8.88 2.07 -1.35
C VAL A 82 8.96 3.18 -0.32
N ILE A 83 9.11 2.82 0.95
CA ILE A 83 9.20 3.82 2.01
C ILE A 83 10.41 4.72 1.80
N GLY A 84 11.54 4.14 1.41
CA GLY A 84 12.73 4.93 1.14
C GLY A 84 12.52 5.92 0.01
N PHE A 85 11.83 5.50 -1.04
CA PHE A 85 11.52 6.39 -2.15
C PHE A 85 10.65 7.55 -1.67
N ILE A 86 9.63 7.25 -0.88
CA ILE A 86 8.73 8.28 -0.36
C ILE A 86 9.51 9.29 0.47
N LEU A 87 10.39 8.82 1.33
CA LEU A 87 11.15 9.72 2.19
C LEU A 87 12.10 10.59 1.40
N ARG A 88 12.76 10.02 0.39
CA ARG A 88 13.65 10.81 -0.44
C ARG A 88 12.90 11.87 -1.22
N THR A 89 11.74 11.53 -1.72
CA THR A 89 10.93 12.46 -2.48
C THR A 89 10.45 13.60 -1.58
N ALA A 90 10.00 13.26 -0.38
CA ALA A 90 9.54 14.28 0.56
C ALA A 90 10.69 15.22 0.95
N ALA A 91 11.88 14.66 1.15
CA ALA A 91 13.02 15.46 1.57
C ALA A 91 13.45 16.48 0.50
N LYS A 92 13.14 16.20 -0.76
CA LYS A 92 13.53 17.10 -1.84
C LYS A 92 12.57 18.26 -2.04
N ARG A 93 11.46 18.24 -1.36
CA ARG A 93 10.48 19.30 -1.53
C ARG A 93 10.98 20.58 -0.90
N PRO A 94 10.79 21.72 -1.57
CA PRO A 94 11.22 23.01 -1.00
C PRO A 94 10.41 23.38 0.21
#